data_bf2e7c7e12fae7aae87a5f15e286d66b
#
_entry.id   bf2e7c7e12fae7aae87a5f15e286d66b
#
_cell.length_a   1.000
_cell.length_b   1.000
_cell.length_c   1.000
_cell.angle_alpha   90.00
_cell.angle_beta   90.00
_cell.angle_gamma   90.00
#
_symmetry.space_group_name_H-M   'P 1'
#
loop_
_entity.id
_entity.type
_entity.pdbx_description
1 polymer ?
#
loop_
_entity_poly.entity_id
_entity_poly.type
_entity_poly.pdbx_seq_one_letter_code
_entity_poly.pdbx_strand_id
1 'polypeptide(L)'
;MELDLETFLVALYVIVDDCYQSHIQPHLPACGGPPAQMSDSEVRCLGLAAPWRSGVPGKSERGIMRYVRKHLRHLFPTVLTQSAFNRRLRRLWGAFILIQDAVAEQLAQGAYDVMDGFPIPVAHGARSFNPGWLADIARLGTGGHDRYGYGVRRMMVIHQQGGATGGALASGNVQERWVAEWLFRTRAGVPRVPGPLDAQSQQPKVTPPEEWMAAVPSGGAASHKPLLSAGGFRGDDWLAHWAQAYGVQVCPLPKAAPRATRHWLSSVRQVVETTFAQQFPEGD
;
A
#
# COMPACT_ATOMS: atom_id res chain seq x y z
N MET A 1 3.16 8.11 -23.65
CA MET A 1 3.32 9.58 -23.48
C MET A 1 3.99 9.76 -22.13
N GLU A 2 5.22 10.19 -22.13
CA GLU A 2 5.99 10.42 -20.90
C GLU A 2 5.64 11.84 -20.43
N LEU A 3 5.03 11.95 -19.25
CA LEU A 3 4.73 13.24 -18.64
C LEU A 3 6.04 13.84 -18.12
N ASP A 4 6.34 15.09 -18.48
CA ASP A 4 7.44 15.79 -17.84
C ASP A 4 7.14 16.03 -16.34
N LEU A 5 8.21 16.25 -15.56
CA LEU A 5 8.10 16.36 -14.11
C LEU A 5 7.20 17.52 -13.65
N GLU A 6 7.23 18.63 -14.32
CA GLU A 6 6.45 19.82 -13.92
C GLU A 6 4.96 19.56 -14.15
N THR A 7 4.61 19.07 -15.34
CA THR A 7 3.23 18.67 -15.68
C THR A 7 2.71 17.61 -14.69
N PHE A 8 3.55 16.63 -14.35
CA PHE A 8 3.20 15.63 -13.34
C PHE A 8 2.93 16.25 -11.97
N LEU A 9 3.81 17.13 -11.49
CA LEU A 9 3.65 17.77 -10.18
C LEU A 9 2.42 18.68 -10.13
N VAL A 10 2.12 19.38 -11.21
CA VAL A 10 0.90 20.20 -11.31
C VAL A 10 -0.35 19.33 -11.27
N ALA A 11 -0.39 18.25 -12.07
CA ALA A 11 -1.52 17.33 -12.07
C ALA A 11 -1.72 16.66 -10.69
N LEU A 12 -0.62 16.21 -10.07
CA LEU A 12 -0.65 15.63 -8.73
C LEU A 12 -1.13 16.66 -7.69
N TYR A 13 -0.67 17.90 -7.77
CA TYR A 13 -1.09 18.97 -6.88
C TYR A 13 -2.60 19.20 -6.97
N VAL A 14 -3.15 19.29 -8.18
CA VAL A 14 -4.60 19.49 -8.39
C VAL A 14 -5.39 18.37 -7.75
N ILE A 15 -5.03 17.10 -7.99
CA ILE A 15 -5.70 15.94 -7.38
C ILE A 15 -5.63 15.99 -5.85
N VAL A 16 -4.45 16.29 -5.31
CA VAL A 16 -4.23 16.36 -3.86
C VAL A 16 -5.00 17.52 -3.23
N ASP A 17 -5.02 18.68 -3.89
CA ASP A 17 -5.72 19.85 -3.39
C ASP A 17 -7.22 19.69 -3.46
N ASP A 18 -7.78 19.17 -4.54
CA ASP A 18 -9.21 18.87 -4.67
C ASP A 18 -9.67 17.89 -3.59
N CYS A 19 -8.90 16.81 -3.37
CA CYS A 19 -9.18 15.88 -2.29
C CYS A 19 -9.08 16.52 -0.90
N TYR A 20 -8.10 17.38 -0.70
CA TYR A 20 -7.93 18.10 0.57
C TYR A 20 -9.08 19.04 0.86
N GLN A 21 -9.45 19.87 -0.10
CA GLN A 21 -10.53 20.84 0.02
C GLN A 21 -11.89 20.16 0.26
N SER A 22 -12.13 19.04 -0.44
CA SER A 22 -13.41 18.34 -0.40
C SER A 22 -13.58 17.45 0.85
N HIS A 23 -12.53 16.74 1.27
CA HIS A 23 -12.66 15.67 2.26
C HIS A 23 -11.92 15.92 3.58
N ILE A 24 -11.01 16.89 3.65
CA ILE A 24 -10.17 17.08 4.83
C ILE A 24 -10.41 18.44 5.47
N GLN A 25 -10.31 19.51 4.69
CA GLN A 25 -10.41 20.88 5.19
C GLN A 25 -11.71 21.17 5.96
N PRO A 26 -12.89 20.70 5.51
CA PRO A 26 -14.15 20.95 6.22
C PRO A 26 -14.20 20.40 7.65
N HIS A 27 -13.36 19.39 7.94
CA HIS A 27 -13.29 18.71 9.24
C HIS A 27 -12.17 19.23 10.15
N LEU A 28 -11.33 20.13 9.64
CA LEU A 28 -10.25 20.70 10.43
C LEU A 28 -10.75 21.88 11.26
N PRO A 29 -10.31 21.99 12.52
CA PRO A 29 -10.60 23.18 13.30
C PRO A 29 -9.93 24.40 12.67
N ALA A 30 -10.59 25.54 12.73
CA ALA A 30 -10.01 26.81 12.31
C ALA A 30 -8.76 27.10 13.16
N CYS A 31 -7.59 27.02 12.54
CA CYS A 31 -6.33 27.36 13.20
C CYS A 31 -6.05 28.85 13.03
N GLY A 32 -6.07 29.59 14.15
CA GLY A 32 -5.55 30.96 14.15
C GLY A 32 -4.02 30.96 13.99
N GLY A 33 -3.49 31.99 13.37
CA GLY A 33 -2.05 32.16 13.23
C GLY A 33 -1.64 32.67 11.85
N PRO A 34 -0.35 32.98 11.63
CA PRO A 34 0.13 33.39 10.33
C PRO A 34 -0.01 32.26 9.30
N PRO A 35 -0.24 32.58 8.02
CA PRO A 35 -0.36 31.58 6.97
C PRO A 35 0.91 30.73 6.91
N ALA A 36 0.72 29.44 6.69
CA ALA A 36 1.85 28.52 6.61
C ALA A 36 2.72 28.83 5.38
N GLN A 37 4.04 28.70 5.52
CA GLN A 37 4.99 28.94 4.44
C GLN A 37 4.79 28.02 3.22
N MET A 38 4.29 26.81 3.43
CA MET A 38 3.80 25.88 2.40
C MET A 38 2.40 25.46 2.77
N SER A 39 1.52 25.30 1.80
CA SER A 39 0.19 24.72 2.04
C SER A 39 0.29 23.25 2.43
N ASP A 40 -0.76 22.72 3.04
CA ASP A 40 -0.82 21.28 3.32
C ASP A 40 -0.84 20.45 2.04
N SER A 41 -1.44 20.96 0.98
CA SER A 41 -1.48 20.32 -0.33
C SER A 41 -0.11 20.29 -1.00
N GLU A 42 0.69 21.37 -0.91
CA GLU A 42 2.08 21.39 -1.39
C GLU A 42 2.96 20.37 -0.66
N VAL A 43 2.85 20.27 0.67
CA VAL A 43 3.61 19.30 1.46
C VAL A 43 3.24 17.87 1.07
N ARG A 44 1.96 17.57 0.86
CA ARG A 44 1.50 16.25 0.44
C ARG A 44 1.89 15.93 -0.99
N CYS A 45 1.74 16.87 -1.90
CA CYS A 45 2.17 16.71 -3.29
C CYS A 45 3.64 16.30 -3.36
N LEU A 46 4.53 17.01 -2.68
CA LEU A 46 5.95 16.66 -2.62
C LEU A 46 6.20 15.35 -1.87
N GLY A 47 5.44 15.05 -0.83
CA GLY A 47 5.52 13.79 -0.10
C GLY A 47 5.15 12.57 -0.94
N LEU A 48 4.13 12.70 -1.80
CA LEU A 48 3.71 11.66 -2.74
C LEU A 48 4.65 11.55 -3.96
N ALA A 49 5.20 12.66 -4.42
CA ALA A 49 6.17 12.67 -5.52
C ALA A 49 7.53 12.09 -5.11
N ALA A 50 7.91 12.19 -3.84
CA ALA A 50 9.21 11.77 -3.34
C ALA A 50 9.57 10.29 -3.60
N PRO A 51 8.66 9.33 -3.44
CA PRO A 51 8.91 7.92 -3.77
C PRO A 51 8.98 7.64 -5.26
N TRP A 52 8.54 8.54 -6.13
CA TRP A 52 8.55 8.35 -7.57
C TRP A 52 9.95 8.51 -8.15
N ARG A 53 10.68 7.43 -8.18
CA ARG A 53 12.11 7.41 -8.52
C ARG A 53 12.42 7.64 -9.99
N SER A 54 11.49 7.34 -10.88
CA SER A 54 11.73 7.43 -12.34
C SER A 54 11.66 8.84 -12.91
N GLY A 55 10.97 9.76 -12.26
CA GLY A 55 10.74 11.12 -12.77
C GLY A 55 11.32 12.24 -11.92
N VAL A 56 11.60 12.00 -10.64
CA VAL A 56 12.06 13.04 -9.71
C VAL A 56 13.56 12.94 -9.49
N PRO A 57 14.34 13.99 -9.84
CA PRO A 57 15.78 13.99 -9.60
C PRO A 57 16.09 13.96 -8.11
N GLY A 58 16.89 12.97 -7.71
CA GLY A 58 17.35 12.81 -6.34
C GLY A 58 16.81 11.54 -5.69
N LYS A 59 17.71 10.62 -5.35
CA LYS A 59 17.40 9.30 -4.75
C LYS A 59 16.92 9.37 -3.28
N SER A 60 16.66 10.55 -2.75
CA SER A 60 16.28 10.75 -1.35
C SER A 60 15.42 11.99 -1.18
N GLU A 61 14.62 12.00 -0.12
CA GLU A 61 13.82 13.14 0.31
C GLU A 61 14.63 14.46 0.38
N ARG A 62 15.87 14.37 0.87
CA ARG A 62 16.81 15.51 0.88
C ARG A 62 17.18 15.95 -0.54
N GLY A 63 17.36 15.00 -1.44
CA GLY A 63 17.67 15.28 -2.86
C GLY A 63 16.53 16.04 -3.53
N ILE A 64 15.29 15.59 -3.34
CA ILE A 64 14.09 16.22 -3.86
C ILE A 64 13.94 17.64 -3.32
N MET A 65 14.03 17.84 -2.02
CA MET A 65 13.91 19.17 -1.42
C MET A 65 14.98 20.15 -1.92
N ARG A 66 16.17 19.65 -2.23
CA ARG A 66 17.25 20.45 -2.85
C ARG A 66 16.92 20.78 -4.28
N TYR A 67 16.40 19.81 -5.05
CA TYR A 67 16.01 20.01 -6.44
C TYR A 67 14.87 21.03 -6.55
N VAL A 68 13.82 20.87 -5.77
CA VAL A 68 12.67 21.79 -5.72
C VAL A 68 13.13 23.23 -5.43
N ARG A 69 13.99 23.42 -4.41
CA ARG A 69 14.53 24.75 -4.10
C ARG A 69 15.33 25.36 -5.21
N LYS A 70 16.03 24.55 -6.00
CA LYS A 70 16.92 25.04 -7.05
C LYS A 70 16.20 25.30 -8.37
N HIS A 71 15.27 24.39 -8.73
CA HIS A 71 14.72 24.35 -10.08
C HIS A 71 13.21 24.61 -10.16
N LEU A 72 12.45 24.39 -9.08
CA LEU A 72 10.98 24.45 -9.09
C LEU A 72 10.41 25.57 -8.19
N ARG A 73 11.16 26.65 -8.01
CA ARG A 73 10.68 27.80 -7.21
C ARG A 73 9.44 28.48 -7.78
N HIS A 74 9.23 28.38 -9.07
CA HIS A 74 8.05 28.93 -9.73
C HIS A 74 6.78 28.14 -9.37
N LEU A 75 6.91 26.84 -9.08
CA LEU A 75 5.80 26.00 -8.59
C LEU A 75 5.69 26.02 -7.06
N PHE A 76 6.83 26.07 -6.36
CA PHE A 76 6.92 26.09 -4.90
C PHE A 76 7.73 27.31 -4.43
N PRO A 77 7.09 28.49 -4.33
CA PRO A 77 7.80 29.74 -4.03
C PRO A 77 8.53 29.70 -2.69
N THR A 78 7.96 29.00 -1.72
CA THR A 78 8.53 28.84 -0.38
C THR A 78 8.70 27.38 -0.08
N VAL A 79 9.92 26.94 0.27
CA VAL A 79 10.22 25.54 0.57
C VAL A 79 10.74 25.42 2.00
N LEU A 80 10.06 24.63 2.82
CA LEU A 80 10.42 24.35 4.21
C LEU A 80 11.82 23.72 4.32
N THR A 81 12.45 23.86 5.48
CA THR A 81 13.63 23.04 5.80
C THR A 81 13.24 21.58 5.83
N GLN A 82 14.18 20.66 5.57
CA GLN A 82 13.88 19.22 5.56
C GLN A 82 13.26 18.76 6.87
N SER A 83 13.77 19.19 8.02
CA SER A 83 13.22 18.81 9.32
C SER A 83 11.80 19.34 9.56
N ALA A 84 11.51 20.57 9.10
CA ALA A 84 10.16 21.13 9.18
C ALA A 84 9.20 20.39 8.25
N PHE A 85 9.63 20.10 7.01
CA PHE A 85 8.88 19.31 6.05
C PHE A 85 8.52 17.93 6.61
N ASN A 86 9.49 17.18 7.13
CA ASN A 86 9.26 15.85 7.68
C ASN A 86 8.32 15.86 8.89
N ARG A 87 8.46 16.84 9.79
CA ARG A 87 7.52 16.97 10.91
C ARG A 87 6.09 17.22 10.42
N ARG A 88 5.93 18.06 9.42
CA ARG A 88 4.61 18.39 8.86
C ARG A 88 4.04 17.21 8.10
N LEU A 89 4.83 16.52 7.28
CA LEU A 89 4.43 15.33 6.55
C LEU A 89 3.90 14.25 7.50
N ARG A 90 4.58 14.01 8.63
CA ARG A 90 4.11 13.04 9.65
C ARG A 90 2.80 13.46 10.30
N ARG A 91 2.58 14.75 10.53
CA ARG A 91 1.28 15.24 11.06
C ARG A 91 0.14 15.06 10.06
N LEU A 92 0.47 15.11 8.79
CA LEU A 92 -0.49 14.98 7.69
C LEU A 92 -0.70 13.52 7.26
N TRP A 93 -0.09 12.55 7.95
CA TRP A 93 -0.12 11.14 7.55
C TRP A 93 -1.55 10.59 7.34
N GLY A 94 -2.46 10.86 8.27
CA GLY A 94 -3.85 10.42 8.15
C GLY A 94 -4.56 10.91 6.88
N ALA A 95 -4.18 12.08 6.39
CA ALA A 95 -4.74 12.64 5.17
C ALA A 95 -4.28 11.92 3.88
N PHE A 96 -3.14 11.23 3.90
CA PHE A 96 -2.72 10.41 2.76
C PHE A 96 -3.65 9.22 2.55
N ILE A 97 -4.19 8.67 3.62
CA ILE A 97 -5.17 7.58 3.56
C ILE A 97 -6.44 8.09 2.84
N LEU A 98 -6.96 9.24 3.25
CA LEU A 98 -8.15 9.84 2.63
C LEU A 98 -7.94 10.18 1.15
N ILE A 99 -6.77 10.68 0.79
CA ILE A 99 -6.40 10.93 -0.62
C ILE A 99 -6.34 9.62 -1.40
N GLN A 100 -5.71 8.59 -0.83
CA GLN A 100 -5.65 7.27 -1.46
C GLN A 100 -7.05 6.71 -1.70
N ASP A 101 -7.94 6.85 -0.73
CA ASP A 101 -9.32 6.40 -0.81
C ASP A 101 -10.10 7.11 -1.91
N ALA A 102 -10.01 8.44 -1.95
CA ALA A 102 -10.67 9.25 -2.97
C ALA A 102 -10.14 8.92 -4.39
N VAL A 103 -8.84 8.71 -4.55
CA VAL A 103 -8.25 8.28 -5.82
C VAL A 103 -8.67 6.85 -6.16
N ALA A 104 -8.71 5.94 -5.19
CA ALA A 104 -9.15 4.58 -5.40
C ALA A 104 -10.62 4.50 -5.85
N GLU A 105 -11.49 5.31 -5.28
CA GLU A 105 -12.90 5.41 -5.70
C GLU A 105 -13.05 5.89 -7.14
N GLN A 106 -12.27 6.89 -7.57
CA GLN A 106 -12.26 7.37 -8.95
C GLN A 106 -11.76 6.30 -9.93
N LEU A 107 -10.82 5.47 -9.52
CA LEU A 107 -10.27 4.38 -10.31
C LEU A 107 -11.13 3.11 -10.29
N ALA A 108 -12.14 3.02 -9.44
CA ALA A 108 -12.90 1.81 -9.14
C ALA A 108 -13.82 1.32 -10.29
N GLN A 109 -13.56 1.62 -11.54
CA GLN A 109 -14.44 1.32 -12.69
C GLN A 109 -14.20 -0.03 -13.39
N GLY A 110 -13.27 -0.87 -12.92
CA GLY A 110 -12.96 -2.15 -13.55
C GLY A 110 -13.93 -3.28 -13.18
N ALA A 111 -13.81 -4.41 -13.89
CA ALA A 111 -14.61 -5.61 -13.66
C ALA A 111 -14.10 -6.47 -12.52
N TYR A 112 -12.84 -6.34 -12.13
CA TYR A 112 -12.17 -7.12 -11.07
C TYR A 112 -11.02 -6.32 -10.44
N ASP A 113 -10.65 -6.75 -9.25
CA ASP A 113 -9.42 -6.35 -8.58
C ASP A 113 -8.45 -7.54 -8.50
N VAL A 114 -7.18 -7.27 -8.27
CA VAL A 114 -6.13 -8.29 -8.13
C VAL A 114 -5.49 -8.16 -6.76
N MET A 115 -5.38 -9.27 -6.05
CA MET A 115 -4.70 -9.33 -4.77
C MET A 115 -3.45 -10.18 -4.87
N ASP A 116 -2.35 -9.65 -4.37
CA ASP A 116 -1.11 -10.41 -4.23
C ASP A 116 -0.34 -9.98 -2.98
N GLY A 117 0.42 -10.94 -2.44
CA GLY A 117 1.30 -10.73 -1.30
C GLY A 117 2.76 -10.84 -1.71
N PHE A 118 3.61 -9.98 -1.18
CA PHE A 118 5.04 -10.06 -1.45
C PHE A 118 5.87 -9.70 -0.22
N PRO A 119 7.05 -10.28 -0.07
CA PRO A 119 7.98 -9.94 0.99
C PRO A 119 8.70 -8.63 0.66
N ILE A 120 8.85 -7.77 1.68
CA ILE A 120 9.72 -6.62 1.63
C ILE A 120 10.91 -6.92 2.54
N PRO A 121 12.07 -7.24 1.98
CA PRO A 121 13.26 -7.51 2.78
C PRO A 121 13.78 -6.20 3.40
N VAL A 122 14.08 -6.26 4.69
CA VAL A 122 14.75 -5.20 5.45
C VAL A 122 16.25 -5.48 5.54
N ALA A 123 16.61 -6.76 5.63
CA ALA A 123 17.99 -7.22 5.63
C ALA A 123 18.14 -8.58 4.95
N HIS A 124 19.28 -8.80 4.32
CA HIS A 124 19.65 -10.04 3.64
C HIS A 124 20.91 -10.68 4.23
N GLY A 125 21.07 -11.99 3.99
CA GLY A 125 22.24 -12.76 4.38
C GLY A 125 22.45 -12.78 5.90
N ALA A 126 23.70 -12.68 6.35
CA ALA A 126 24.06 -12.77 7.76
C ALA A 126 23.39 -11.70 8.65
N ARG A 127 23.02 -10.55 8.09
CA ARG A 127 22.32 -9.49 8.82
C ARG A 127 20.89 -9.83 9.15
N SER A 128 20.30 -10.83 8.50
CA SER A 128 18.92 -11.28 8.73
C SER A 128 18.72 -11.88 10.13
N PHE A 129 19.77 -12.33 10.78
CA PHE A 129 19.72 -12.93 12.11
C PHE A 129 19.92 -11.94 13.24
N ASN A 130 20.31 -10.71 12.93
CA ASN A 130 20.50 -9.65 13.93
C ASN A 130 19.28 -8.71 13.87
N PRO A 131 18.41 -8.69 14.89
CA PRO A 131 17.31 -7.74 14.94
C PRO A 131 17.87 -6.32 14.94
N GLY A 132 17.49 -5.57 13.92
CA GLY A 132 17.96 -4.22 13.69
C GLY A 132 16.77 -3.27 13.49
N TRP A 133 16.82 -2.53 12.41
CA TRP A 133 15.76 -1.63 12.03
C TRP A 133 14.43 -2.38 11.84
N LEU A 134 13.33 -1.84 12.35
CA LEU A 134 11.99 -2.45 12.41
C LEU A 134 11.92 -3.75 13.23
N ALA A 135 12.73 -3.91 14.28
CA ALA A 135 12.78 -5.10 15.11
C ALA A 135 11.46 -5.45 15.81
N ASP A 136 10.60 -4.47 16.00
CA ASP A 136 9.25 -4.61 16.56
C ASP A 136 8.28 -5.32 15.61
N ILE A 137 8.40 -5.12 14.29
CA ILE A 137 7.47 -5.68 13.29
C ILE A 137 8.12 -6.64 12.29
N ALA A 138 9.42 -6.50 11.97
CA ALA A 138 10.09 -7.36 11.03
C ALA A 138 10.47 -8.71 11.65
N ARG A 139 10.32 -9.80 10.89
CA ARG A 139 10.68 -11.17 11.29
C ARG A 139 11.28 -11.92 10.11
N LEU A 140 11.99 -13.02 10.39
CA LEU A 140 12.42 -13.96 9.38
C LEU A 140 11.21 -14.60 8.73
N GLY A 141 11.14 -14.55 7.41
CA GLY A 141 10.06 -15.14 6.63
C GLY A 141 10.55 -15.70 5.31
N THR A 142 9.73 -16.51 4.66
CA THR A 142 9.99 -17.01 3.32
C THR A 142 9.70 -15.90 2.30
N GLY A 143 10.72 -15.54 1.53
CA GLY A 143 10.56 -14.75 0.31
C GLY A 143 10.17 -15.61 -0.88
N GLY A 144 9.80 -15.01 -2.00
CA GLY A 144 9.67 -15.72 -3.26
C GLY A 144 10.96 -16.50 -3.57
N HIS A 145 10.83 -17.66 -4.20
CA HIS A 145 11.96 -18.57 -4.52
C HIS A 145 12.74 -19.11 -3.30
N ASP A 146 12.04 -19.49 -2.22
CA ASP A 146 12.63 -20.15 -1.05
C ASP A 146 13.76 -19.39 -0.32
N ARG A 147 13.88 -18.10 -0.56
CA ARG A 147 14.85 -17.27 0.15
C ARG A 147 14.28 -16.78 1.46
N TYR A 148 14.94 -17.13 2.54
CA TYR A 148 14.65 -16.54 3.86
C TYR A 148 15.24 -15.14 3.93
N GLY A 149 14.44 -14.18 4.38
CA GLY A 149 14.87 -12.82 4.61
C GLY A 149 14.24 -12.24 5.87
N TYR A 150 14.96 -11.34 6.53
CA TYR A 150 14.40 -10.54 7.62
C TYR A 150 13.63 -9.37 7.03
N GLY A 151 12.34 -9.29 7.31
CA GLY A 151 11.52 -8.26 6.72
C GLY A 151 10.06 -8.30 7.13
N VAL A 152 9.26 -7.63 6.34
CA VAL A 152 7.81 -7.58 6.47
C VAL A 152 7.15 -8.15 5.21
N ARG A 153 5.92 -8.60 5.35
CA ARG A 153 5.07 -9.03 4.23
C ARG A 153 4.04 -7.95 3.95
N ARG A 154 3.93 -7.54 2.70
CA ARG A 154 2.91 -6.63 2.24
C ARG A 154 1.87 -7.38 1.41
N MET A 155 0.62 -7.11 1.67
CA MET A 155 -0.52 -7.48 0.82
C MET A 155 -1.02 -6.23 0.13
N MET A 156 -1.34 -6.32 -1.17
CA MET A 156 -1.99 -5.23 -1.89
C MET A 156 -3.18 -5.73 -2.69
N VAL A 157 -4.18 -4.87 -2.76
CA VAL A 157 -5.28 -4.98 -3.71
C VAL A 157 -5.09 -3.88 -4.74
N ILE A 158 -5.03 -4.29 -5.99
CA ILE A 158 -4.79 -3.41 -7.12
C ILE A 158 -5.95 -3.55 -8.09
N HIS A 159 -6.46 -2.42 -8.51
CA HIS A 159 -7.48 -2.34 -9.51
C HIS A 159 -6.96 -2.79 -10.88
N GLN A 160 -7.84 -3.25 -11.76
CA GLN A 160 -7.55 -3.71 -13.13
C GLN A 160 -6.64 -2.74 -13.91
N GLN A 161 -6.71 -1.44 -13.65
CA GLN A 161 -5.93 -0.39 -14.32
C GLN A 161 -4.63 -0.02 -13.59
N GLY A 162 -4.24 -0.77 -12.55
CA GLY A 162 -2.97 -0.59 -11.84
C GLY A 162 -3.01 0.31 -10.59
N GLY A 163 -4.17 0.90 -10.27
CA GLY A 163 -4.32 1.71 -9.04
C GLY A 163 -4.42 0.83 -7.79
N ALA A 164 -3.68 1.18 -6.74
CA ALA A 164 -3.78 0.49 -5.46
C ALA A 164 -5.05 0.92 -4.72
N THR A 165 -5.92 -0.04 -4.42
CA THR A 165 -7.19 0.18 -3.72
C THR A 165 -7.18 -0.35 -2.28
N GLY A 166 -6.09 -0.95 -1.84
CA GLY A 166 -5.95 -1.43 -0.48
C GLY A 166 -4.61 -2.08 -0.21
N GLY A 167 -4.24 -2.14 1.06
CA GLY A 167 -3.02 -2.81 1.46
C GLY A 167 -2.95 -3.11 2.94
N ALA A 168 -2.16 -4.11 3.28
CA ALA A 168 -1.83 -4.47 4.65
C ALA A 168 -0.35 -4.84 4.76
N LEU A 169 0.23 -4.58 5.92
CA LEU A 169 1.58 -4.98 6.29
C LEU A 169 1.51 -5.96 7.46
N ALA A 170 2.35 -6.96 7.42
CA ALA A 170 2.52 -7.91 8.50
C ALA A 170 3.98 -8.31 8.65
N SER A 171 4.33 -8.95 9.75
CA SER A 171 5.66 -9.55 9.94
C SER A 171 5.95 -10.58 8.85
N GLY A 172 7.21 -10.71 8.43
CA GLY A 172 7.62 -11.57 7.32
C GLY A 172 7.24 -13.05 7.45
N ASN A 173 7.05 -13.53 8.69
CA ASN A 173 6.63 -14.90 8.99
C ASN A 173 5.12 -15.14 8.98
N VAL A 174 4.32 -14.10 8.80
CA VAL A 174 2.86 -14.22 8.76
C VAL A 174 2.41 -14.82 7.43
N GLN A 175 1.50 -15.79 7.47
CA GLN A 175 0.94 -16.39 6.27
C GLN A 175 0.05 -15.39 5.52
N GLU A 176 0.05 -15.42 4.19
CA GLU A 176 -0.71 -14.50 3.35
C GLU A 176 -2.21 -14.47 3.65
N ARG A 177 -2.80 -15.62 4.00
CA ARG A 177 -4.22 -15.70 4.35
C ARG A 177 -4.58 -14.88 5.59
N TRP A 178 -3.70 -14.83 6.59
CA TRP A 178 -3.90 -13.98 7.77
C TRP A 178 -3.81 -12.50 7.43
N VAL A 179 -2.92 -12.13 6.53
CA VAL A 179 -2.81 -10.74 6.09
C VAL A 179 -4.04 -10.34 5.28
N ALA A 180 -4.55 -11.25 4.44
CA ALA A 180 -5.80 -11.05 3.71
C ALA A 180 -7.00 -10.92 4.65
N GLU A 181 -7.11 -11.81 5.65
CA GLU A 181 -8.14 -11.76 6.70
C GLU A 181 -8.14 -10.40 7.40
N TRP A 182 -6.97 -9.94 7.82
CA TRP A 182 -6.81 -8.65 8.46
C TRP A 182 -7.26 -7.50 7.55
N LEU A 183 -6.86 -7.54 6.28
CA LEU A 183 -7.22 -6.53 5.29
C LEU A 183 -8.74 -6.47 5.08
N PHE A 184 -9.37 -7.63 4.87
CA PHE A 184 -10.82 -7.71 4.62
C PHE A 184 -11.63 -7.26 5.83
N ARG A 185 -11.26 -7.71 7.02
CA ARG A 185 -11.88 -7.27 8.28
C ARG A 185 -11.81 -5.75 8.44
N THR A 186 -10.63 -5.18 8.20
CA THR A 186 -10.42 -3.73 8.34
C THR A 186 -11.23 -2.93 7.32
N ARG A 187 -11.29 -3.40 6.08
CA ARG A 187 -12.11 -2.79 5.02
C ARG A 187 -13.61 -2.89 5.30
N ALA A 188 -14.06 -4.00 5.84
CA ALA A 188 -15.46 -4.19 6.21
C ALA A 188 -15.84 -3.41 7.48
N GLY A 189 -14.88 -2.90 8.25
CA GLY A 189 -15.15 -2.20 9.51
C GLY A 189 -15.81 -3.09 10.58
N VAL A 190 -15.58 -4.41 10.51
CA VAL A 190 -16.25 -5.38 11.40
C VAL A 190 -15.27 -5.98 12.40
N PRO A 191 -15.76 -6.50 13.57
CA PRO A 191 -14.97 -7.26 14.49
C PRO A 191 -14.41 -8.53 13.84
N ARG A 192 -13.34 -9.09 14.42
CA ARG A 192 -12.79 -10.35 13.96
C ARG A 192 -13.83 -11.47 14.08
N VAL A 193 -14.03 -12.20 13.00
CA VAL A 193 -14.82 -13.43 12.96
C VAL A 193 -13.84 -14.62 12.96
N PRO A 194 -14.03 -15.65 13.81
CA PRO A 194 -13.19 -16.84 13.78
C PRO A 194 -13.17 -17.47 12.40
N GLY A 195 -11.97 -17.72 11.86
CA GLY A 195 -11.79 -18.30 10.53
C GLY A 195 -11.38 -19.77 10.57
N PRO A 196 -11.23 -20.41 9.41
CA PRO A 196 -10.89 -21.83 9.29
C PRO A 196 -9.59 -22.24 10.00
N LEU A 197 -8.61 -21.34 10.12
CA LEU A 197 -7.38 -21.63 10.87
C LEU A 197 -7.59 -21.67 12.39
N ASP A 198 -8.57 -20.95 12.91
CA ASP A 198 -8.87 -20.97 14.34
C ASP A 198 -9.43 -22.36 14.75
N ALA A 199 -10.18 -23.01 13.86
CA ALA A 199 -10.72 -24.36 14.07
C ALA A 199 -9.66 -25.49 13.90
N GLN A 200 -8.65 -25.26 13.07
CA GLN A 200 -7.56 -26.23 12.80
C GLN A 200 -6.43 -26.18 13.82
N SER A 201 -6.39 -25.18 14.67
CA SER A 201 -5.31 -24.97 15.63
C SER A 201 -5.54 -25.73 16.94
N GLN A 202 -5.54 -27.07 16.88
CA GLN A 202 -5.25 -27.88 18.06
C GLN A 202 -3.78 -27.83 18.51
N GLN A 203 -2.92 -27.16 17.73
CA GLN A 203 -1.60 -26.70 18.16
C GLN A 203 -1.60 -25.18 18.12
N PRO A 204 -1.02 -24.49 19.12
CA PRO A 204 -0.92 -23.04 19.13
C PRO A 204 0.09 -22.60 18.06
N LYS A 205 -0.26 -22.67 16.80
CA LYS A 205 0.34 -21.83 15.78
C LYS A 205 -0.12 -20.43 16.14
N VAL A 206 0.77 -19.75 16.78
CA VAL A 206 0.64 -18.38 17.25
C VAL A 206 -0.15 -17.58 16.24
N THR A 207 -1.41 -17.27 16.56
CA THR A 207 -2.13 -16.20 15.88
C THR A 207 -1.20 -14.99 15.98
N PRO A 208 -0.72 -14.45 14.85
CA PRO A 208 0.20 -13.32 14.95
C PRO A 208 -0.50 -12.24 15.77
N PRO A 209 0.17 -11.68 16.80
CA PRO A 209 -0.39 -10.58 17.56
C PRO A 209 -0.88 -9.50 16.61
N GLU A 210 -2.01 -8.89 16.89
CA GLU A 210 -2.55 -7.83 16.02
C GLU A 210 -1.56 -6.68 15.84
N GLU A 211 -0.71 -6.43 16.81
CA GLU A 211 0.41 -5.49 16.76
C GLU A 211 1.46 -5.78 15.67
N TRP A 212 1.51 -7.02 15.13
CA TRP A 212 2.39 -7.39 14.00
C TRP A 212 1.77 -7.11 12.64
N MET A 213 0.54 -6.62 12.61
CA MET A 213 -0.20 -6.36 11.40
C MET A 213 -0.69 -4.91 11.42
N ALA A 214 -0.32 -4.17 10.39
CA ALA A 214 -0.88 -2.85 10.13
C ALA A 214 -1.63 -2.93 8.81
N ALA A 215 -2.94 -2.83 8.86
CA ALA A 215 -3.73 -2.55 7.66
C ALA A 215 -3.80 -1.04 7.50
N VAL A 216 -3.46 -0.57 6.34
CA VAL A 216 -3.84 0.77 5.93
C VAL A 216 -5.24 0.60 5.38
N PRO A 217 -6.27 1.05 6.10
CA PRO A 217 -7.60 1.05 5.55
C PRO A 217 -7.56 2.01 4.36
N SER A 218 -7.52 1.49 3.18
CA SER A 218 -7.92 2.22 2.03
C SER A 218 -9.42 2.02 1.97
N GLY A 219 -10.13 3.05 2.35
CA GLY A 219 -11.58 3.05 2.49
C GLY A 219 -12.31 3.06 1.17
N GLY A 220 -12.07 2.22 0.30
CA GLY A 220 -13.09 1.87 -0.67
C GLY A 220 -14.06 0.94 0.04
N ALA A 221 -15.36 1.21 0.00
CA ALA A 221 -16.39 0.25 0.33
C ALA A 221 -16.00 -1.10 -0.26
N ALA A 222 -16.20 -2.17 0.50
CA ALA A 222 -15.85 -3.53 0.06
C ALA A 222 -16.27 -3.67 -1.40
N SER A 223 -15.29 -3.74 -2.30
CA SER A 223 -15.58 -3.83 -3.72
C SER A 223 -16.37 -5.11 -3.92
N HIS A 224 -17.60 -5.03 -4.40
CA HIS A 224 -18.41 -6.20 -4.73
C HIS A 224 -17.85 -6.96 -5.95
N LYS A 225 -16.67 -6.55 -6.42
CA LYS A 225 -15.98 -7.12 -7.56
C LYS A 225 -15.22 -8.39 -7.16
N PRO A 226 -15.12 -9.36 -8.06
CA PRO A 226 -14.26 -10.52 -7.83
C PRO A 226 -12.80 -10.10 -7.64
N LEU A 227 -12.17 -10.66 -6.63
CA LEU A 227 -10.79 -10.42 -6.26
C LEU A 227 -9.93 -11.58 -6.77
N LEU A 228 -9.23 -11.37 -7.88
CA LEU A 228 -8.35 -12.37 -8.46
C LEU A 228 -7.09 -12.53 -7.59
N SER A 229 -6.66 -13.76 -7.35
CA SER A 229 -5.50 -14.01 -6.50
C SER A 229 -4.65 -15.19 -6.95
N ALA A 230 -3.42 -15.26 -6.43
CA ALA A 230 -2.56 -16.42 -6.60
C ALA A 230 -3.11 -17.67 -5.94
N GLY A 231 -2.55 -18.83 -6.30
CA GLY A 231 -2.97 -20.11 -5.75
C GLY A 231 -2.75 -20.31 -4.25
N GLY A 232 -2.00 -19.46 -3.59
CA GLY A 232 -1.81 -19.46 -2.13
C GLY A 232 -3.08 -19.17 -1.33
N PHE A 233 -4.07 -18.55 -1.94
CA PHE A 233 -5.36 -18.21 -1.32
C PHE A 233 -6.44 -19.26 -1.53
N ARG A 234 -6.11 -20.45 -2.07
CA ARG A 234 -7.07 -21.56 -2.24
C ARG A 234 -7.50 -22.13 -0.90
N GLY A 235 -8.69 -22.70 -0.90
CA GLY A 235 -9.31 -23.40 0.21
C GLY A 235 -10.76 -22.98 0.33
N ASP A 236 -11.67 -23.94 0.11
CA ASP A 236 -13.12 -23.67 0.06
C ASP A 236 -13.62 -23.06 1.37
N ASP A 237 -13.12 -23.53 2.51
CA ASP A 237 -13.46 -23.00 3.83
C ASP A 237 -13.06 -21.51 3.98
N TRP A 238 -11.90 -21.12 3.43
CA TRP A 238 -11.45 -19.73 3.45
C TRP A 238 -12.27 -18.86 2.55
N LEU A 239 -12.55 -19.33 1.35
CA LEU A 239 -13.35 -18.58 0.37
C LEU A 239 -14.77 -18.36 0.90
N ALA A 240 -15.38 -19.40 1.47
CA ALA A 240 -16.69 -19.30 2.11
C ALA A 240 -16.67 -18.33 3.32
N HIS A 241 -15.64 -18.43 4.16
CA HIS A 241 -15.48 -17.55 5.31
C HIS A 241 -15.40 -16.07 4.89
N TRP A 242 -14.54 -15.73 3.93
CA TRP A 242 -14.39 -14.33 3.48
C TRP A 242 -15.64 -13.79 2.80
N ALA A 243 -16.34 -14.64 2.05
CA ALA A 243 -17.62 -14.25 1.44
C ALA A 243 -18.69 -13.98 2.50
N GLN A 244 -18.81 -14.83 3.52
CA GLN A 244 -19.82 -14.69 4.56
C GLN A 244 -19.51 -13.59 5.57
N ALA A 245 -18.25 -13.53 6.05
CA ALA A 245 -17.86 -12.60 7.09
C ALA A 245 -17.65 -11.16 6.60
N TYR A 246 -17.12 -11.01 5.38
CA TYR A 246 -16.67 -9.71 4.88
C TYR A 246 -17.28 -9.32 3.52
N GLY A 247 -18.09 -10.18 2.92
CA GLY A 247 -18.69 -9.93 1.60
C GLY A 247 -17.67 -9.93 0.46
N VAL A 248 -16.49 -10.54 0.64
CA VAL A 248 -15.39 -10.52 -0.32
C VAL A 248 -15.35 -11.81 -1.13
N GLN A 249 -15.51 -11.70 -2.45
CA GLN A 249 -15.42 -12.83 -3.36
C GLN A 249 -13.98 -12.98 -3.89
N VAL A 250 -13.20 -13.87 -3.29
CA VAL A 250 -11.84 -14.20 -3.74
C VAL A 250 -11.89 -15.31 -4.79
N CYS A 251 -11.23 -15.08 -5.93
CA CYS A 251 -11.14 -16.02 -7.05
C CYS A 251 -9.68 -16.45 -7.25
N PRO A 252 -9.20 -17.49 -6.55
CA PRO A 252 -7.83 -17.95 -6.66
C PRO A 252 -7.63 -18.74 -7.97
N LEU A 253 -6.42 -18.72 -8.53
CA LEU A 253 -6.06 -19.50 -9.70
C LEU A 253 -6.29 -21.01 -9.42
N PRO A 254 -7.13 -21.73 -10.20
CA PRO A 254 -7.34 -23.17 -10.01
C PRO A 254 -6.05 -23.96 -10.24
N LYS A 255 -5.89 -25.10 -9.53
CA LYS A 255 -4.71 -25.99 -9.70
C LYS A 255 -4.59 -26.51 -11.13
N ALA A 256 -5.72 -26.89 -11.74
CA ALA A 256 -5.82 -27.43 -13.08
C ALA A 256 -6.29 -26.40 -14.11
N ALA A 257 -5.94 -25.12 -13.91
CA ALA A 257 -6.33 -24.09 -14.87
C ALA A 257 -5.76 -24.36 -16.28
N PRO A 258 -6.52 -24.15 -17.35
CA PRO A 258 -6.02 -24.20 -18.72
C PRO A 258 -4.82 -23.26 -18.91
N ARG A 259 -3.94 -23.60 -19.88
CA ARG A 259 -2.73 -22.79 -20.15
C ARG A 259 -3.09 -21.33 -20.48
N ALA A 260 -4.15 -21.11 -21.25
CA ALA A 260 -4.63 -19.78 -21.59
C ALA A 260 -5.03 -18.97 -20.33
N THR A 261 -5.77 -19.58 -19.40
CA THR A 261 -6.17 -18.94 -18.14
C THR A 261 -4.97 -18.60 -17.28
N ARG A 262 -3.99 -19.53 -17.20
CA ARG A 262 -2.75 -19.27 -16.45
C ARG A 262 -1.94 -18.13 -17.06
N HIS A 263 -1.84 -18.09 -18.39
CA HIS A 263 -1.13 -17.01 -19.09
C HIS A 263 -1.83 -15.67 -18.89
N TRP A 264 -3.15 -15.63 -19.04
CA TRP A 264 -3.93 -14.42 -18.81
C TRP A 264 -3.77 -13.91 -17.36
N LEU A 265 -3.92 -14.79 -16.35
CA LEU A 265 -3.75 -14.38 -14.96
C LEU A 265 -2.31 -13.95 -14.64
N SER A 266 -1.31 -14.58 -15.29
CA SER A 266 0.08 -14.13 -15.16
C SER A 266 0.26 -12.71 -15.72
N SER A 267 -0.34 -12.39 -16.87
CA SER A 267 -0.28 -11.02 -17.41
C SER A 267 -1.00 -10.01 -16.52
N VAL A 268 -2.13 -10.39 -15.93
CA VAL A 268 -2.85 -9.57 -14.95
C VAL A 268 -2.01 -9.34 -13.68
N ARG A 269 -1.34 -10.39 -13.19
CA ARG A 269 -0.42 -10.27 -12.04
C ARG A 269 0.80 -9.40 -12.35
N GLN A 270 1.26 -9.38 -13.58
CA GLN A 270 2.35 -8.51 -14.01
C GLN A 270 2.05 -7.03 -13.75
N VAL A 271 0.79 -6.61 -13.79
CA VAL A 271 0.38 -5.26 -13.38
C VAL A 271 0.70 -5.02 -11.91
N VAL A 272 0.42 -6.01 -11.05
CA VAL A 272 0.75 -5.95 -9.62
C VAL A 272 2.26 -5.91 -9.41
N GLU A 273 2.99 -6.82 -10.05
CA GLU A 273 4.46 -6.91 -9.98
C GLU A 273 5.14 -5.62 -10.48
N THR A 274 4.62 -5.05 -11.59
CA THR A 274 5.12 -3.78 -12.12
C THR A 274 4.85 -2.62 -11.16
N THR A 275 3.67 -2.56 -10.57
CA THR A 275 3.35 -1.55 -9.56
C THR A 275 4.28 -1.69 -8.34
N PHE A 276 4.62 -2.92 -7.95
CA PHE A 276 5.59 -3.17 -6.88
C PHE A 276 7.01 -2.77 -7.24
N ALA A 277 7.48 -3.17 -8.42
CA ALA A 277 8.82 -2.83 -8.89
C ALA A 277 9.02 -1.31 -9.01
N GLN A 278 7.98 -0.58 -9.39
CA GLN A 278 8.00 0.88 -9.39
C GLN A 278 8.07 1.49 -7.99
N GLN A 279 7.44 0.87 -7.00
CA GLN A 279 7.48 1.34 -5.61
C GLN A 279 8.77 0.96 -4.87
N PHE A 280 9.37 -0.18 -5.23
CA PHE A 280 10.57 -0.73 -4.59
C PHE A 280 11.55 -1.23 -5.66
N PRO A 281 12.15 -0.33 -6.45
CA PRO A 281 13.18 -0.76 -7.39
C PRO A 281 14.29 -1.46 -6.60
N GLU A 282 14.67 -2.65 -7.06
CA GLU A 282 15.80 -3.40 -6.50
C GLU A 282 17.01 -2.45 -6.47
N GLY A 283 17.54 -2.23 -5.26
CA GLY A 283 18.68 -1.34 -5.07
C GLY A 283 19.93 -1.95 -5.71
N ASP A 284 20.60 -1.19 -6.55
CA ASP A 284 21.98 -1.43 -6.95
C ASP A 284 22.93 -1.42 -5.75
#